data_39533f7fbdc152c7dc6dd2f8cf205c58
#
_entry.id   39533f7fbdc152c7dc6dd2f8cf205c58
#
_cell.length_a   1.000
_cell.length_b   1.000
_cell.length_c   1.000
_cell.angle_alpha   90.00
_cell.angle_beta   90.00
_cell.angle_gamma   90.00
#
_symmetry.space_group_name_H-M   'P 1'
#
loop_
_entity.id
_entity.type
_entity.pdbx_description
1 polymer ?
#
loop_
_entity_poly.entity_id
_entity_poly.type
_entity_poly.pdbx_seq_one_letter_code
_entity_poly.pdbx_strand_id
1 'polypeptide(L)'
;DSLSARGFSMGYIGSVTLLIICLILIFSSPEDQRSFYTRLCFALSGFWWFGFSHITFRRLPSGKKVNIKDKTTYQKGIVELRKVWSYIKKTTRLKKFIYSFFVYSMAVQTIMLVAVYFGTKEINWGSGSNAKAGLIISILLIQLIAIPGALILSKISKIKGNLFALKLSVFIWILLCFSAFLVHEPIHFYFIAGFVGLVMGGIQSLSRSTFSKFIPKATKDTSSFFSFFDISEKLGIVIGMFSYGFIEQITGSMRNSIVALVVFFIIGLILLFRVPKEEIVIETYGKNL
;
A
#
# COMPACT_ATOMS: atom_id res chain seq x y z
N ASP A 1 9.22 6.37 11.87
CA ASP A 1 9.62 5.87 10.56
C ASP A 1 10.28 4.50 10.64
N SER A 2 11.37 4.33 11.44
CA SER A 2 12.08 3.04 11.50
C SER A 2 11.23 1.89 12.03
N LEU A 3 10.35 2.12 12.98
CA LEU A 3 9.43 1.10 13.49
C LEU A 3 8.44 0.64 12.39
N SER A 4 7.85 1.59 11.68
CA SER A 4 6.96 1.30 10.55
C SER A 4 7.70 0.56 9.44
N ALA A 5 8.89 1.02 9.06
CA ALA A 5 9.70 0.36 8.03
C ALA A 5 10.09 -1.08 8.42
N ARG A 6 10.49 -1.31 9.67
CA ARG A 6 10.78 -2.67 10.19
C ARG A 6 9.54 -3.56 10.16
N GLY A 7 8.37 -3.03 10.55
CA GLY A 7 7.12 -3.77 10.51
C GLY A 7 6.77 -4.21 9.08
N PHE A 8 6.85 -3.30 8.11
CA PHE A 8 6.63 -3.64 6.70
C PHE A 8 7.68 -4.62 6.17
N SER A 9 8.97 -4.43 6.49
CA SER A 9 10.04 -5.36 6.10
C SER A 9 9.80 -6.78 6.63
N MET A 10 9.38 -6.91 7.89
CA MET A 10 9.02 -8.23 8.47
C MET A 10 7.81 -8.85 7.77
N GLY A 11 6.83 -8.03 7.40
CA GLY A 11 5.69 -8.49 6.60
C GLY A 11 6.12 -9.06 5.24
N TYR A 12 7.01 -8.37 4.54
CA TYR A 12 7.57 -8.86 3.28
C TYR A 12 8.39 -10.14 3.46
N ILE A 13 9.21 -10.24 4.51
CA ILE A 13 9.96 -11.47 4.83
C ILE A 13 8.99 -12.64 5.02
N GLY A 14 7.94 -12.47 5.83
CA GLY A 14 6.93 -13.50 6.04
C GLY A 14 6.21 -13.91 4.74
N SER A 15 5.86 -12.94 3.91
CA SER A 15 5.21 -13.18 2.62
C SER A 15 6.11 -13.94 1.64
N VAL A 16 7.38 -13.53 1.51
CA VAL A 16 8.37 -14.20 0.65
C VAL A 16 8.63 -15.63 1.13
N THR A 17 8.79 -15.83 2.43
CA THR A 17 9.02 -17.18 3.00
C THR A 17 7.87 -18.13 2.65
N LEU A 18 6.63 -17.70 2.88
CA LEU A 18 5.46 -18.52 2.55
C LEU A 18 5.35 -18.76 1.04
N LEU A 19 5.60 -17.73 0.23
CA LEU A 19 5.56 -17.86 -1.24
C LEU A 19 6.59 -18.88 -1.73
N ILE A 20 7.82 -18.83 -1.23
CA ILE A 20 8.88 -19.82 -1.58
C ILE A 20 8.46 -21.23 -1.18
N ILE A 21 7.93 -21.42 0.03
CA ILE A 21 7.43 -22.73 0.49
C ILE A 21 6.35 -23.25 -0.48
N CYS A 22 5.38 -22.41 -0.82
CA CYS A 22 4.30 -22.77 -1.74
C CYS A 22 4.84 -23.11 -3.15
N LEU A 23 5.81 -22.35 -3.65
CA LEU A 23 6.42 -22.62 -4.95
C LEU A 23 7.17 -23.97 -4.95
N ILE A 24 7.94 -24.25 -3.90
CA ILE A 24 8.63 -25.55 -3.77
C ILE A 24 7.60 -26.68 -3.79
N LEU A 25 6.52 -26.58 -3.00
CA LEU A 25 5.47 -27.60 -2.95
C LEU A 25 4.81 -27.83 -4.33
N ILE A 26 4.48 -26.75 -5.06
CA ILE A 26 3.80 -26.85 -6.35
C ILE A 26 4.75 -27.40 -7.43
N PHE A 27 6.00 -26.91 -7.50
CA PHE A 27 6.92 -27.32 -8.55
C PHE A 27 7.59 -28.68 -8.32
N SER A 28 7.69 -29.14 -7.05
CA SER A 28 8.18 -30.48 -6.74
C SER A 28 7.10 -31.55 -6.89
N SER A 29 5.84 -31.17 -7.10
CA SER A 29 4.73 -32.12 -7.24
C SER A 29 4.54 -32.56 -8.70
N PRO A 30 4.07 -33.80 -8.93
CA PRO A 30 3.66 -34.28 -10.25
C PRO A 30 2.58 -33.38 -10.85
N GLU A 31 2.49 -33.33 -12.18
CA GLU A 31 1.56 -32.41 -12.88
C GLU A 31 0.10 -32.65 -12.54
N ASP A 32 -0.30 -33.89 -12.38
CA ASP A 32 -1.66 -34.31 -11.98
C ASP A 32 -2.05 -33.84 -10.58
N GLN A 33 -1.07 -33.66 -9.67
CA GLN A 33 -1.29 -33.24 -8.29
C GLN A 33 -1.11 -31.74 -8.06
N ARG A 34 -0.65 -30.95 -9.03
CA ARG A 34 -0.42 -29.51 -8.87
C ARG A 34 -1.64 -28.75 -8.39
N SER A 35 -2.84 -29.16 -8.82
CA SER A 35 -4.10 -28.55 -8.36
C SER A 35 -4.34 -28.76 -6.87
N PHE A 36 -4.02 -29.96 -6.34
CA PHE A 36 -4.11 -30.25 -4.91
C PHE A 36 -3.13 -29.41 -4.10
N TYR A 37 -1.86 -29.36 -4.50
CA TYR A 37 -0.85 -28.55 -3.79
C TYR A 37 -1.13 -27.06 -3.86
N THR A 38 -1.73 -26.55 -4.94
CA THR A 38 -2.20 -25.17 -5.02
C THR A 38 -3.28 -24.88 -3.96
N ARG A 39 -4.26 -25.79 -3.81
CA ARG A 39 -5.29 -25.65 -2.76
C ARG A 39 -4.68 -25.74 -1.35
N LEU A 40 -3.69 -26.63 -1.15
CA LEU A 40 -2.95 -26.73 0.10
C LEU A 40 -2.24 -25.42 0.44
N CYS A 41 -1.66 -24.70 -0.54
CA CYS A 41 -1.02 -23.41 -0.34
C CYS A 41 -2.02 -22.36 0.15
N PHE A 42 -3.28 -22.35 -0.31
CA PHE A 42 -4.32 -21.47 0.25
C PHE A 42 -4.60 -21.80 1.72
N ALA A 43 -4.71 -23.08 2.06
CA ALA A 43 -4.89 -23.50 3.47
C ALA A 43 -3.67 -23.11 4.32
N LEU A 44 -2.45 -23.34 3.83
CA LEU A 44 -1.21 -22.91 4.50
C LEU A 44 -1.18 -21.41 4.74
N SER A 45 -1.66 -20.59 3.79
CA SER A 45 -1.75 -19.14 3.98
C SER A 45 -2.68 -18.76 5.14
N GLY A 46 -3.81 -19.47 5.27
CA GLY A 46 -4.72 -19.31 6.41
C GLY A 46 -4.07 -19.69 7.73
N PHE A 47 -3.40 -20.85 7.80
CA PHE A 47 -2.69 -21.31 8.99
C PHE A 47 -1.52 -20.41 9.36
N TRP A 48 -0.79 -19.89 8.37
CA TRP A 48 0.30 -18.93 8.57
C TRP A 48 -0.21 -17.65 9.23
N TRP A 49 -1.27 -17.09 8.68
CA TRP A 49 -1.88 -15.89 9.24
C TRP A 49 -2.44 -16.13 10.65
N PHE A 50 -3.14 -17.25 10.86
CA PHE A 50 -3.70 -17.63 12.16
C PHE A 50 -2.60 -17.82 13.20
N GLY A 51 -1.52 -18.53 12.88
CA GLY A 51 -0.40 -18.77 13.78
C GLY A 51 0.28 -17.47 14.23
N PHE A 52 0.62 -16.58 13.28
CA PHE A 52 1.27 -15.31 13.61
C PHE A 52 0.34 -14.33 14.33
N SER A 53 -0.96 -14.35 14.06
CA SER A 53 -1.92 -13.51 14.79
C SER A 53 -1.97 -13.83 16.29
N HIS A 54 -1.75 -15.08 16.68
CA HIS A 54 -1.69 -15.48 18.10
C HIS A 54 -0.54 -14.83 18.87
N ILE A 55 0.61 -14.62 18.20
CA ILE A 55 1.73 -13.90 18.81
C ILE A 55 1.29 -12.47 19.16
N THR A 56 0.58 -11.83 18.24
CA THR A 56 0.04 -10.47 18.43
C THR A 56 -0.98 -10.43 19.56
N PHE A 57 -1.93 -11.36 19.57
CA PHE A 57 -2.96 -11.42 20.61
C PHE A 57 -2.39 -11.67 22.03
N ARG A 58 -1.31 -12.46 22.14
CA ARG A 58 -0.64 -12.69 23.43
C ARG A 58 0.18 -11.50 23.94
N ARG A 59 0.65 -10.62 23.00
CA ARG A 59 1.52 -9.49 23.35
C ARG A 59 0.79 -8.18 23.53
N LEU A 60 -0.40 -8.02 22.92
CA LEU A 60 -1.19 -6.81 23.05
C LEU A 60 -1.98 -6.83 24.36
N PRO A 61 -2.07 -5.67 25.05
CA PRO A 61 -2.94 -5.55 26.24
C PRO A 61 -4.39 -5.76 25.84
N SER A 62 -5.14 -6.45 26.71
CA SER A 62 -6.56 -6.68 26.51
C SER A 62 -7.32 -5.34 26.48
N GLY A 63 -7.98 -5.03 25.36
CA GLY A 63 -8.86 -3.88 25.26
C GLY A 63 -10.09 -4.00 26.17
N LYS A 64 -10.78 -2.88 26.43
CA LYS A 64 -12.07 -2.91 27.14
C LYS A 64 -13.06 -3.76 26.35
N LYS A 65 -13.70 -4.72 27.02
CA LYS A 65 -14.76 -5.54 26.42
C LYS A 65 -15.92 -4.63 25.97
N VAL A 66 -16.12 -4.52 24.67
CA VAL A 66 -17.30 -3.84 24.11
C VAL A 66 -18.37 -4.89 23.87
N ASN A 67 -19.59 -4.63 24.33
CA ASN A 67 -20.71 -5.54 24.10
C ASN A 67 -21.17 -5.41 22.64
N ILE A 68 -20.75 -6.36 21.79
CA ILE A 68 -20.98 -6.34 20.33
C ILE A 68 -22.44 -6.58 19.95
N LYS A 69 -23.27 -7.08 20.90
CA LYS A 69 -24.69 -7.40 20.64
C LYS A 69 -25.60 -6.17 20.50
N ASP A 70 -25.07 -4.98 20.74
CA ASP A 70 -25.85 -3.76 20.67
C ASP A 70 -25.90 -3.27 19.20
N LYS A 71 -27.10 -3.18 18.61
CA LYS A 71 -27.33 -2.63 17.25
C LYS A 71 -26.75 -1.22 17.08
N THR A 72 -26.50 -0.53 18.18
CA THR A 72 -25.86 0.80 18.23
C THR A 72 -24.36 0.77 17.94
N THR A 73 -23.70 -0.40 17.89
CA THR A 73 -22.24 -0.50 17.68
C THR A 73 -21.83 0.03 16.31
N TYR A 74 -22.57 -0.28 15.24
CA TYR A 74 -22.31 0.27 13.90
C TYR A 74 -22.51 1.79 13.86
N GLN A 75 -23.56 2.28 14.51
CA GLN A 75 -23.82 3.72 14.58
C GLN A 75 -22.71 4.44 15.36
N LYS A 76 -22.22 3.86 16.45
CA LYS A 76 -21.07 4.39 17.21
C LYS A 76 -19.82 4.48 16.34
N GLY A 77 -19.52 3.45 15.52
CA GLY A 77 -18.40 3.47 14.57
C GLY A 77 -18.50 4.63 13.57
N ILE A 78 -19.67 4.84 12.97
CA ILE A 78 -19.90 5.95 12.04
C ILE A 78 -19.76 7.31 12.74
N VAL A 79 -20.27 7.43 13.95
CA VAL A 79 -20.14 8.66 14.77
C VAL A 79 -18.67 8.96 15.07
N GLU A 80 -17.88 7.94 15.44
CA GLU A 80 -16.46 8.11 15.69
C GLU A 80 -15.70 8.53 14.41
N LEU A 81 -15.98 7.94 13.27
CA LEU A 81 -15.40 8.36 11.99
C LEU A 81 -15.77 9.81 11.64
N ARG A 82 -17.01 10.23 11.90
CA ARG A 82 -17.43 11.64 11.70
C ARG A 82 -16.68 12.59 12.64
N LYS A 83 -16.44 12.21 13.89
CA LYS A 83 -15.63 13.00 14.84
C LYS A 83 -14.19 13.15 14.33
N VAL A 84 -13.56 12.04 13.90
CA VAL A 84 -12.21 12.06 13.31
C VAL A 84 -12.18 12.98 12.09
N TRP A 85 -13.16 12.87 11.19
CA TRP A 85 -13.26 13.74 10.02
C TRP A 85 -13.42 15.22 10.39
N SER A 86 -14.27 15.53 11.37
CA SER A 86 -14.42 16.89 11.88
C SER A 86 -13.11 17.44 12.43
N TYR A 87 -12.35 16.61 13.12
CA TYR A 87 -11.03 16.96 13.62
C TYR A 87 -10.02 17.20 12.48
N ILE A 88 -9.95 16.28 11.51
CA ILE A 88 -9.08 16.40 10.33
C ILE A 88 -9.35 17.72 9.59
N LYS A 89 -10.62 18.09 9.43
CA LYS A 89 -11.00 19.35 8.77
C LYS A 89 -10.42 20.60 9.46
N LYS A 90 -10.29 20.57 10.78
CA LYS A 90 -9.76 21.68 11.59
C LYS A 90 -8.24 21.76 11.55
N THR A 91 -7.54 20.65 11.29
CA THR A 91 -6.08 20.54 11.29
C THR A 91 -5.56 20.69 9.86
N THR A 92 -5.04 21.85 9.48
CA THR A 92 -4.65 22.16 8.10
C THR A 92 -3.63 21.19 7.54
N ARG A 93 -2.63 20.82 8.33
CA ARG A 93 -1.57 19.91 7.92
C ARG A 93 -2.09 18.49 7.68
N LEU A 94 -2.85 17.96 8.62
CA LEU A 94 -3.43 16.61 8.54
C LEU A 94 -4.44 16.51 7.40
N LYS A 95 -5.30 17.54 7.23
CA LYS A 95 -6.26 17.64 6.13
C LYS A 95 -5.57 17.58 4.77
N LYS A 96 -4.57 18.42 4.53
CA LYS A 96 -3.84 18.45 3.26
C LYS A 96 -3.10 17.14 3.00
N PHE A 97 -2.56 16.52 4.04
CA PHE A 97 -1.88 15.23 3.92
C PHE A 97 -2.86 14.12 3.55
N ILE A 98 -4.00 13.99 4.22
CA ILE A 98 -4.95 12.90 3.94
C ILE A 98 -5.55 13.01 2.52
N TYR A 99 -5.81 14.23 2.02
CA TYR A 99 -6.22 14.41 0.62
C TYR A 99 -5.13 13.98 -0.36
N SER A 100 -3.88 14.36 -0.11
CA SER A 100 -2.75 13.92 -0.94
C SER A 100 -2.59 12.40 -0.91
N PHE A 101 -2.61 11.82 0.31
CA PHE A 101 -2.55 10.37 0.52
C PHE A 101 -3.66 9.65 -0.25
N PHE A 102 -4.89 10.09 -0.12
CA PHE A 102 -6.04 9.51 -0.80
C PHE A 102 -5.80 9.43 -2.31
N VAL A 103 -5.35 10.52 -2.93
CA VAL A 103 -5.17 10.61 -4.38
C VAL A 103 -3.99 9.76 -4.85
N TYR A 104 -2.79 9.86 -4.25
CA TYR A 104 -1.68 9.05 -4.74
C TYR A 104 -1.82 7.57 -4.39
N SER A 105 -2.50 7.24 -3.28
CA SER A 105 -2.75 5.85 -2.91
C SER A 105 -3.69 5.13 -3.88
N MET A 106 -4.63 5.85 -4.53
CA MET A 106 -5.45 5.29 -5.61
C MET A 106 -4.56 4.64 -6.67
N ALA A 107 -3.57 5.38 -7.18
CA ALA A 107 -2.68 4.88 -8.21
C ALA A 107 -1.74 3.77 -7.69
N VAL A 108 -1.10 3.96 -6.53
CA VAL A 108 -0.19 2.96 -5.94
C VAL A 108 -0.90 1.62 -5.77
N GLN A 109 -2.05 1.61 -5.13
CA GLN A 109 -2.78 0.38 -4.82
C GLN A 109 -3.35 -0.28 -6.09
N THR A 110 -3.82 0.53 -7.06
CA THR A 110 -4.29 0.01 -8.33
C THR A 110 -3.17 -0.68 -9.10
N ILE A 111 -2.00 -0.06 -9.22
CA ILE A 111 -0.84 -0.67 -9.90
C ILE A 111 -0.45 -1.98 -9.23
N MET A 112 -0.44 -2.04 -7.89
CA MET A 112 -0.12 -3.27 -7.17
C MET A 112 -1.07 -4.43 -7.49
N LEU A 113 -2.36 -4.13 -7.69
CA LEU A 113 -3.36 -5.14 -8.01
C LEU A 113 -3.31 -5.56 -9.49
N VAL A 114 -3.03 -4.62 -10.41
CA VAL A 114 -3.04 -4.91 -11.85
C VAL A 114 -1.69 -5.32 -12.42
N ALA A 115 -0.58 -5.15 -11.68
CA ALA A 115 0.78 -5.39 -12.17
C ALA A 115 0.98 -6.81 -12.72
N VAL A 116 0.43 -7.82 -12.05
CA VAL A 116 0.51 -9.22 -12.50
C VAL A 116 -0.27 -9.42 -13.80
N TYR A 117 -1.46 -8.86 -13.88
CA TYR A 117 -2.33 -8.94 -15.05
C TYR A 117 -1.71 -8.21 -16.25
N PHE A 118 -1.15 -7.02 -16.01
CA PHE A 118 -0.37 -6.29 -17.00
C PHE A 118 0.84 -7.10 -17.49
N GLY A 119 1.63 -7.66 -16.58
CA GLY A 119 2.77 -8.51 -16.91
C GLY A 119 2.38 -9.74 -17.74
N THR A 120 1.20 -10.32 -17.48
CA THR A 120 0.70 -11.48 -18.23
C THR A 120 0.34 -11.13 -19.68
N LYS A 121 -0.30 -9.97 -19.89
CA LYS A 121 -0.87 -9.60 -21.19
C LYS A 121 0.06 -8.77 -22.07
N GLU A 122 0.87 -7.90 -21.48
CA GLU A 122 1.59 -6.86 -22.20
C GLU A 122 3.09 -7.19 -22.43
N ILE A 123 3.62 -8.18 -21.71
CA ILE A 123 5.03 -8.56 -21.81
C ILE A 123 5.19 -9.80 -22.68
N ASN A 124 6.14 -9.75 -23.60
CA ASN A 124 6.46 -10.86 -24.51
C ASN A 124 7.38 -11.87 -23.81
N TRP A 125 6.79 -12.83 -23.09
CA TRP A 125 7.55 -13.88 -22.39
C TRP A 125 8.08 -15.00 -23.30
N GLY A 126 7.80 -14.95 -24.61
CA GLY A 126 8.04 -16.10 -25.49
C GLY A 126 6.98 -17.21 -25.29
N SER A 127 7.21 -18.37 -25.89
CA SER A 127 6.25 -19.49 -25.85
C SER A 127 6.43 -20.38 -24.62
N GLY A 128 5.31 -20.84 -24.01
CA GLY A 128 5.29 -21.92 -23.05
C GLY A 128 5.30 -21.51 -21.57
N SER A 129 5.99 -22.31 -20.74
CA SER A 129 6.03 -22.16 -19.27
C SER A 129 6.79 -20.92 -18.78
N ASN A 130 7.54 -20.25 -19.67
CA ASN A 130 8.38 -19.10 -19.33
C ASN A 130 7.58 -17.89 -18.80
N ALA A 131 6.37 -17.68 -19.30
CA ALA A 131 5.51 -16.58 -18.85
C ALA A 131 5.14 -16.70 -17.36
N LYS A 132 4.73 -17.90 -16.93
CA LYS A 132 4.37 -18.15 -15.53
C LYS A 132 5.58 -18.01 -14.60
N ALA A 133 6.71 -18.58 -15.00
CA ALA A 133 7.96 -18.46 -14.24
C ALA A 133 8.43 -17.01 -14.14
N GLY A 134 8.40 -16.27 -15.25
CA GLY A 134 8.79 -14.87 -15.30
C GLY A 134 7.95 -13.98 -14.38
N LEU A 135 6.64 -14.16 -14.36
CA LEU A 135 5.75 -13.43 -13.45
C LEU A 135 6.02 -13.75 -11.98
N ILE A 136 6.24 -15.02 -11.64
CA ILE A 136 6.58 -15.44 -10.28
C ILE A 136 7.90 -14.80 -9.84
N ILE A 137 8.92 -14.81 -10.70
CA ILE A 137 10.21 -14.16 -10.45
C ILE A 137 10.01 -12.65 -10.23
N SER A 138 9.16 -12.00 -11.03
CA SER A 138 8.85 -10.58 -10.86
C SER A 138 8.21 -10.29 -9.51
N ILE A 139 7.24 -11.10 -9.06
CA ILE A 139 6.59 -10.94 -7.76
C ILE A 139 7.60 -11.13 -6.62
N LEU A 140 8.44 -12.17 -6.70
CA LEU A 140 9.49 -12.39 -5.72
C LEU A 140 10.48 -11.22 -5.67
N LEU A 141 10.89 -10.71 -6.83
CA LEU A 141 11.79 -9.58 -6.95
C LEU A 141 11.21 -8.33 -6.30
N ILE A 142 9.94 -8.01 -6.58
CA ILE A 142 9.23 -6.88 -5.95
C ILE A 142 9.27 -7.02 -4.43
N GLN A 143 8.91 -8.16 -3.89
CA GLN A 143 8.83 -8.37 -2.44
C GLN A 143 10.21 -8.36 -1.77
N LEU A 144 11.21 -8.99 -2.38
CA LEU A 144 12.59 -9.00 -1.86
C LEU A 144 13.18 -7.59 -1.83
N ILE A 145 13.00 -6.81 -2.89
CA ILE A 145 13.53 -5.45 -2.98
C ILE A 145 12.69 -4.47 -2.13
N ALA A 146 11.42 -4.77 -1.84
CA ALA A 146 10.62 -3.95 -0.94
C ALA A 146 11.18 -3.91 0.50
N ILE A 147 11.89 -4.95 0.93
CA ILE A 147 12.54 -5.01 2.26
C ILE A 147 13.59 -3.89 2.39
N PRO A 148 14.69 -3.87 1.59
CA PRO A 148 15.66 -2.78 1.64
C PRO A 148 15.04 -1.44 1.24
N GLY A 149 14.06 -1.41 0.33
CA GLY A 149 13.35 -0.21 -0.09
C GLY A 149 12.69 0.53 1.08
N ALA A 150 11.96 -0.18 1.94
CA ALA A 150 11.36 0.39 3.14
C ALA A 150 12.42 0.99 4.09
N LEU A 151 13.56 0.31 4.26
CA LEU A 151 14.65 0.78 5.13
C LEU A 151 15.38 2.00 4.55
N ILE A 152 15.68 1.99 3.25
CA ILE A 152 16.34 3.09 2.54
C ILE A 152 15.48 4.36 2.61
N LEU A 153 14.20 4.27 2.24
CA LEU A 153 13.29 5.42 2.28
C LEU A 153 13.05 5.91 3.71
N SER A 154 13.01 5.01 4.70
CA SER A 154 12.99 5.40 6.12
C SER A 154 14.26 6.15 6.53
N LYS A 155 15.44 5.78 6.02
CA LYS A 155 16.70 6.51 6.27
C LYS A 155 16.69 7.89 5.61
N ILE A 156 16.23 7.99 4.37
CA ILE A 156 16.05 9.28 3.68
C ILE A 156 15.09 10.18 4.46
N SER A 157 14.00 9.61 4.95
CA SER A 157 13.00 10.35 5.74
C SER A 157 13.57 10.90 7.06
N LYS A 158 14.49 10.19 7.70
CA LYS A 158 15.19 10.69 8.90
C LYS A 158 16.09 11.88 8.61
N ILE A 159 16.73 11.91 7.45
CA ILE A 159 17.70 12.95 7.06
C ILE A 159 16.98 14.17 6.48
N LYS A 160 16.07 13.97 5.54
CA LYS A 160 15.43 15.03 4.74
C LYS A 160 13.97 15.28 5.11
N GLY A 161 13.41 14.51 6.04
CA GLY A 161 12.02 14.59 6.47
C GLY A 161 11.06 13.70 5.66
N ASN A 162 9.95 13.31 6.30
CA ASN A 162 8.96 12.40 5.73
C ASN A 162 8.32 12.92 4.44
N LEU A 163 7.96 14.21 4.41
CA LEU A 163 7.33 14.80 3.24
C LEU A 163 8.24 14.81 2.02
N PHE A 164 9.55 15.00 2.22
CA PHE A 164 10.52 14.90 1.13
C PHE A 164 10.60 13.47 0.60
N ALA A 165 10.75 12.47 1.48
CA ALA A 165 10.85 11.08 1.09
C ALA A 165 9.58 10.59 0.37
N LEU A 166 8.39 11.04 0.79
CA LEU A 166 7.12 10.76 0.10
C LEU A 166 7.05 11.40 -1.27
N LYS A 167 7.45 12.69 -1.40
CA LYS A 167 7.50 13.38 -2.70
C LYS A 167 8.42 12.66 -3.68
N LEU A 168 9.61 12.26 -3.21
CA LEU A 168 10.56 11.48 -4.00
C LEU A 168 9.94 10.15 -4.45
N SER A 169 9.27 9.44 -3.55
CA SER A 169 8.61 8.16 -3.85
C SER A 169 7.51 8.33 -4.91
N VAL A 170 6.64 9.33 -4.76
CA VAL A 170 5.58 9.61 -5.74
C VAL A 170 6.16 10.03 -7.09
N PHE A 171 7.23 10.81 -7.09
CA PHE A 171 7.92 11.19 -8.33
C PHE A 171 8.51 9.96 -9.06
N ILE A 172 9.14 9.05 -8.32
CA ILE A 172 9.65 7.79 -8.92
C ILE A 172 8.48 6.95 -9.47
N TRP A 173 7.33 6.91 -8.81
CA TRP A 173 6.14 6.22 -9.33
C TRP A 173 5.67 6.78 -10.67
N ILE A 174 5.71 8.11 -10.87
CA ILE A 174 5.41 8.74 -12.16
C ILE A 174 6.35 8.20 -13.25
N LEU A 175 7.65 8.17 -12.97
CA LEU A 175 8.64 7.66 -13.93
C LEU A 175 8.42 6.17 -14.23
N LEU A 176 8.09 5.36 -13.22
CA LEU A 176 7.80 3.93 -13.39
C LEU A 176 6.57 3.69 -14.27
N CYS A 177 5.52 4.49 -14.14
CA CYS A 177 4.35 4.38 -15.02
C CYS A 177 4.69 4.69 -16.48
N PHE A 178 5.51 5.72 -16.75
CA PHE A 178 5.97 6.01 -18.09
C PHE A 178 6.89 4.91 -18.62
N SER A 179 7.78 4.38 -17.78
CA SER A 179 8.63 3.25 -18.17
C SER A 179 7.81 2.00 -18.49
N ALA A 180 6.77 1.71 -17.71
CA ALA A 180 5.87 0.57 -17.95
C ALA A 180 5.16 0.67 -19.30
N PHE A 181 4.82 1.89 -19.76
CA PHE A 181 4.24 2.10 -21.07
C PHE A 181 5.16 1.64 -22.22
N LEU A 182 6.48 1.81 -22.06
CA LEU A 182 7.49 1.52 -23.09
C LEU A 182 7.99 0.07 -23.07
N VAL A 183 7.74 -0.67 -21.99
CA VAL A 183 8.32 -2.01 -21.81
C VAL A 183 7.52 -3.09 -22.52
N HIS A 184 8.23 -3.94 -23.29
CA HIS A 184 7.70 -5.11 -23.98
C HIS A 184 8.47 -6.39 -23.63
N GLU A 185 9.74 -6.26 -23.25
CA GLU A 185 10.64 -7.37 -23.01
C GLU A 185 10.72 -7.74 -21.52
N PRO A 186 10.86 -9.04 -21.19
CA PRO A 186 10.95 -9.53 -19.82
C PRO A 186 12.06 -8.88 -18.99
N ILE A 187 13.23 -8.68 -19.59
CA ILE A 187 14.37 -8.11 -18.86
C ILE A 187 14.08 -6.69 -18.36
N HIS A 188 13.48 -5.84 -19.20
CA HIS A 188 13.10 -4.49 -18.81
C HIS A 188 11.98 -4.50 -17.75
N PHE A 189 11.06 -5.49 -17.83
CA PHE A 189 10.01 -5.66 -16.83
C PHE A 189 10.58 -6.03 -15.46
N TYR A 190 11.62 -6.88 -15.39
CA TYR A 190 12.30 -7.18 -14.12
C TYR A 190 12.95 -5.94 -13.51
N PHE A 191 13.57 -5.07 -14.30
CA PHE A 191 14.11 -3.81 -13.80
C PHE A 191 13.01 -2.93 -13.21
N ILE A 192 11.88 -2.77 -13.91
CA ILE A 192 10.74 -2.01 -13.39
C ILE A 192 10.21 -2.66 -12.11
N ALA A 193 10.03 -3.98 -12.08
CA ALA A 193 9.58 -4.71 -10.91
C ALA A 193 10.50 -4.46 -9.69
N GLY A 194 11.83 -4.43 -9.90
CA GLY A 194 12.79 -4.08 -8.86
C GLY A 194 12.58 -2.67 -8.31
N PHE A 195 12.45 -1.66 -9.17
CA PHE A 195 12.19 -0.29 -8.74
C PHE A 195 10.82 -0.12 -8.09
N VAL A 196 9.79 -0.80 -8.60
CA VAL A 196 8.46 -0.87 -7.95
C VAL A 196 8.60 -1.40 -6.54
N GLY A 197 9.31 -2.51 -6.34
CA GLY A 197 9.58 -3.06 -5.01
C GLY A 197 10.23 -2.03 -4.09
N LEU A 198 11.29 -1.38 -4.55
CA LEU A 198 12.04 -0.39 -3.77
C LEU A 198 11.13 0.75 -3.27
N VAL A 199 10.27 1.28 -4.14
CA VAL A 199 9.41 2.42 -3.78
C VAL A 199 8.17 1.99 -3.01
N MET A 200 7.62 0.81 -3.31
CA MET A 200 6.41 0.27 -2.72
C MET A 200 6.54 0.08 -1.20
N GLY A 201 7.59 -0.61 -0.75
CA GLY A 201 7.82 -0.84 0.67
C GLY A 201 7.99 0.46 1.46
N GLY A 202 8.68 1.43 0.83
CA GLY A 202 8.90 2.73 1.43
C GLY A 202 7.67 3.62 1.49
N ILE A 203 6.91 3.75 0.41
CA ILE A 203 5.75 4.66 0.36
C ILE A 203 4.67 4.23 1.35
N GLN A 204 4.41 2.92 1.48
CA GLN A 204 3.42 2.40 2.43
C GLN A 204 3.83 2.67 3.88
N SER A 205 5.08 2.33 4.24
CA SER A 205 5.59 2.54 5.59
C SER A 205 5.67 4.02 5.98
N LEU A 206 6.10 4.88 5.05
CA LEU A 206 6.21 6.32 5.27
C LEU A 206 4.85 7.03 5.31
N SER A 207 3.88 6.64 4.49
CA SER A 207 2.53 7.20 4.53
C SER A 207 1.90 6.98 5.89
N ARG A 208 1.96 5.73 6.39
CA ARG A 208 1.42 5.37 7.70
C ARG A 208 2.16 6.07 8.85
N SER A 209 3.49 6.14 8.81
CA SER A 209 4.27 6.82 9.84
C SER A 209 4.10 8.34 9.81
N THR A 210 3.95 8.95 8.63
CA THR A 210 3.70 10.37 8.48
C THR A 210 2.33 10.75 9.04
N PHE A 211 1.31 9.96 8.70
CA PHE A 211 -0.02 10.13 9.26
C PHE A 211 0.01 10.05 10.79
N SER A 212 0.67 9.02 11.35
CA SER A 212 0.85 8.88 12.79
C SER A 212 1.48 10.11 13.47
N LYS A 213 2.47 10.73 12.82
CA LYS A 213 3.13 11.94 13.34
C LYS A 213 2.23 13.18 13.31
N PHE A 214 1.22 13.20 12.43
CA PHE A 214 0.31 14.33 12.28
C PHE A 214 -0.92 14.20 13.17
N ILE A 215 -1.15 13.03 13.78
CA ILE A 215 -2.17 12.86 14.81
C ILE A 215 -1.74 13.63 16.07
N PRO A 216 -2.65 14.37 16.73
CA PRO A 216 -2.31 15.12 17.93
C PRO A 216 -1.90 14.20 19.08
N LYS A 217 -0.84 14.58 19.77
CA LYS A 217 -0.32 13.83 20.92
C LYS A 217 -1.31 13.67 22.07
N ALA A 218 -2.24 14.61 22.21
CA ALA A 218 -3.27 14.59 23.26
C ALA A 218 -4.44 13.64 22.96
N THR A 219 -4.49 13.04 21.75
CA THR A 219 -5.58 12.16 21.36
C THR A 219 -5.49 10.81 22.06
N LYS A 220 -6.55 10.46 22.82
CA LYS A 220 -6.67 9.15 23.49
C LYS A 220 -7.10 8.04 22.52
N ASP A 221 -7.68 8.37 21.39
CA ASP A 221 -8.29 7.44 20.43
C ASP A 221 -7.54 7.41 19.09
N THR A 222 -6.29 7.00 19.14
CA THR A 222 -5.43 6.84 17.95
C THR A 222 -5.98 5.77 17.00
N SER A 223 -6.70 4.77 17.51
CA SER A 223 -7.25 3.68 16.70
C SER A 223 -8.30 4.17 15.70
N SER A 224 -9.19 5.08 16.08
CA SER A 224 -10.19 5.67 15.18
C SER A 224 -9.55 6.47 14.03
N PHE A 225 -8.42 7.14 14.28
CA PHE A 225 -7.67 7.83 13.23
C PHE A 225 -7.09 6.84 12.22
N PHE A 226 -6.48 5.75 12.68
CA PHE A 226 -5.97 4.72 11.78
C PHE A 226 -7.07 4.00 11.02
N SER A 227 -8.23 3.76 11.64
CA SER A 227 -9.41 3.24 10.93
C SER A 227 -9.85 4.17 9.81
N PHE A 228 -9.84 5.48 10.04
CA PHE A 228 -10.15 6.47 9.00
C PHE A 228 -9.11 6.45 7.86
N PHE A 229 -7.83 6.33 8.18
CA PHE A 229 -6.74 6.19 7.21
C PHE A 229 -6.93 4.95 6.33
N ASP A 230 -7.21 3.79 6.96
CA ASP A 230 -7.41 2.52 6.26
C ASP A 230 -8.68 2.56 5.38
N ILE A 231 -9.77 3.18 5.85
CA ILE A 231 -10.99 3.39 5.04
C ILE A 231 -10.68 4.29 3.82
N SER A 232 -9.92 5.37 4.02
CA SER A 232 -9.52 6.24 2.92
C SER A 232 -8.72 5.48 1.87
N GLU A 233 -7.80 4.60 2.29
CA GLU A 233 -7.03 3.74 1.39
C GLU A 233 -7.96 2.79 0.61
N LYS A 234 -8.89 2.11 1.29
CA LYS A 234 -9.82 1.17 0.63
C LYS A 234 -10.75 1.85 -0.37
N LEU A 235 -11.26 3.02 -0.04
CA LEU A 235 -12.04 3.83 -0.99
C LEU A 235 -11.19 4.25 -2.19
N GLY A 236 -9.92 4.60 -1.95
CA GLY A 236 -8.96 4.89 -3.01
C GLY A 236 -8.77 3.70 -3.97
N ILE A 237 -8.66 2.47 -3.45
CA ILE A 237 -8.57 1.25 -4.26
C ILE A 237 -9.78 1.11 -5.18
N VAL A 238 -10.99 1.27 -4.66
CA VAL A 238 -12.23 1.15 -5.45
C VAL A 238 -12.25 2.15 -6.60
N ILE A 239 -11.97 3.42 -6.31
CA ILE A 239 -11.98 4.48 -7.34
C ILE A 239 -10.85 4.26 -8.36
N GLY A 240 -9.66 3.91 -7.90
CA GLY A 240 -8.50 3.67 -8.76
C GLY A 240 -8.73 2.49 -9.71
N MET A 241 -9.25 1.37 -9.19
CA MET A 241 -9.57 0.18 -10.00
C MET A 241 -10.69 0.47 -11.00
N PHE A 242 -11.75 1.18 -10.59
CA PHE A 242 -12.81 1.61 -11.48
C PHE A 242 -12.27 2.49 -12.61
N SER A 243 -11.44 3.50 -12.27
CA SER A 243 -10.84 4.39 -13.26
C SER A 243 -9.94 3.63 -14.24
N TYR A 244 -9.13 2.69 -13.73
CA TYR A 244 -8.27 1.85 -14.55
C TYR A 244 -9.09 1.01 -15.55
N GLY A 245 -10.08 0.26 -15.05
CA GLY A 245 -10.92 -0.60 -15.90
C GLY A 245 -11.77 0.18 -16.91
N PHE A 246 -12.27 1.36 -16.51
CA PHE A 246 -13.03 2.24 -17.41
C PHE A 246 -12.16 2.75 -18.56
N ILE A 247 -10.93 3.15 -18.30
CA ILE A 247 -9.99 3.61 -19.35
C ILE A 247 -9.57 2.43 -20.23
N GLU A 248 -9.29 1.25 -19.65
CA GLU A 248 -9.01 0.04 -20.43
C GLU A 248 -10.15 -0.29 -21.38
N GLN A 249 -11.39 -0.19 -20.93
CA GLN A 249 -12.57 -0.46 -21.75
C GLN A 249 -12.72 0.52 -22.92
N ILE A 250 -12.46 1.81 -22.69
CA ILE A 250 -12.58 2.84 -23.75
C ILE A 250 -11.42 2.78 -24.75
N THR A 251 -10.20 2.57 -24.25
CA THR A 251 -8.98 2.66 -25.07
C THR A 251 -8.57 1.33 -25.67
N GLY A 252 -9.11 0.21 -25.17
CA GLY A 252 -8.68 -1.13 -25.54
C GLY A 252 -7.25 -1.48 -25.12
N SER A 253 -6.61 -0.66 -24.26
CA SER A 253 -5.20 -0.77 -23.91
C SER A 253 -4.92 -0.64 -22.43
N MET A 254 -4.34 -1.67 -21.83
CA MET A 254 -3.87 -1.63 -20.45
C MET A 254 -2.75 -0.60 -20.23
N ARG A 255 -1.92 -0.37 -21.25
CA ARG A 255 -0.83 0.62 -21.20
C ARG A 255 -1.38 2.03 -21.03
N ASN A 256 -2.43 2.38 -21.78
CA ASN A 256 -3.10 3.67 -21.65
C ASN A 256 -3.71 3.85 -20.25
N SER A 257 -4.26 2.77 -19.67
CA SER A 257 -4.80 2.79 -18.32
C SER A 257 -3.72 3.06 -17.26
N ILE A 258 -2.51 2.48 -17.42
CA ILE A 258 -1.39 2.78 -16.51
C ILE A 258 -0.96 4.25 -16.65
N VAL A 259 -0.85 4.77 -17.87
CA VAL A 259 -0.50 6.19 -18.09
C VAL A 259 -1.56 7.12 -17.48
N ALA A 260 -2.83 6.76 -17.56
CA ALA A 260 -3.88 7.55 -16.93
C ALA A 260 -3.76 7.61 -15.39
N LEU A 261 -3.21 6.57 -14.75
CA LEU A 261 -2.92 6.61 -13.31
C LEU A 261 -1.84 7.65 -12.96
N VAL A 262 -1.00 8.07 -13.90
CA VAL A 262 -0.03 9.16 -13.71
C VAL A 262 -0.73 10.44 -13.29
N VAL A 263 -1.94 10.70 -13.78
CA VAL A 263 -2.73 11.88 -13.38
C VAL A 263 -2.96 11.90 -11.87
N PHE A 264 -3.30 10.75 -11.26
CA PHE A 264 -3.46 10.66 -9.81
C PHE A 264 -2.13 10.89 -9.06
N PHE A 265 -1.01 10.39 -9.59
CA PHE A 265 0.29 10.67 -9.00
C PHE A 265 0.67 12.14 -9.10
N ILE A 266 0.44 12.80 -10.23
CA ILE A 266 0.71 14.22 -10.41
C ILE A 266 -0.14 15.05 -9.45
N ILE A 267 -1.45 14.81 -9.40
CA ILE A 267 -2.35 15.53 -8.47
C ILE A 267 -1.92 15.25 -7.02
N GLY A 268 -1.65 14.00 -6.67
CA GLY A 268 -1.17 13.61 -5.35
C GLY A 268 0.15 14.31 -4.97
N LEU A 269 1.08 14.42 -5.92
CA LEU A 269 2.35 15.12 -5.73
C LEU A 269 2.15 16.62 -5.52
N ILE A 270 1.32 17.27 -6.33
CA ILE A 270 0.97 18.69 -6.18
C ILE A 270 0.35 18.94 -4.79
N LEU A 271 -0.59 18.09 -4.38
CA LEU A 271 -1.20 18.19 -3.06
C LEU A 271 -0.18 17.98 -1.95
N LEU A 272 0.78 17.07 -2.14
CA LEU A 272 1.85 16.80 -1.18
C LEU A 272 2.83 17.98 -1.04
N PHE A 273 3.04 18.77 -2.10
CA PHE A 273 3.78 20.02 -2.03
C PHE A 273 3.07 21.09 -1.22
N ARG A 274 1.73 21.08 -1.17
CA ARG A 274 0.92 22.01 -0.39
C ARG A 274 0.81 21.67 1.09
N VAL A 275 1.34 20.50 1.53
CA VAL A 275 1.38 20.13 2.95
C VAL A 275 2.45 20.95 3.66
N PRO A 276 2.10 21.74 4.69
CA PRO A 276 3.08 22.56 5.41
C PRO A 276 4.05 21.68 6.20
N LYS A 277 5.30 22.15 6.33
CA LYS A 277 6.33 21.44 7.11
C LYS A 277 6.01 21.44 8.60
N GLU A 278 5.44 22.53 9.09
CA GLU A 278 5.01 22.71 10.47
C GLU A 278 3.50 22.94 10.51
N GLU A 279 2.88 22.66 11.66
CA GLU A 279 1.47 22.95 11.85
C GLU A 279 1.29 24.48 11.95
N ILE A 280 0.48 25.06 11.08
CA ILE A 280 0.05 26.44 11.26
C ILE A 280 -0.96 26.40 12.39
N VAL A 281 -0.54 26.67 13.60
CA VAL A 281 -1.43 26.92 14.74
C VAL A 281 -2.17 28.22 14.41
N ILE A 282 -3.37 28.11 13.88
CA ILE A 282 -4.28 29.24 13.84
C ILE A 282 -4.69 29.44 15.31
N GLU A 283 -4.15 30.46 15.95
CA GLU A 283 -4.41 30.88 17.34
C GLU A 283 -5.88 31.27 17.62
N THR A 284 -6.83 30.59 17.02
CA THR A 284 -8.27 30.91 17.17
C THR A 284 -8.93 30.09 18.30
N TYR A 285 -8.18 29.37 19.14
CA TYR A 285 -8.74 28.55 20.23
C TYR A 285 -8.24 28.91 21.62
N GLY A 286 -7.86 30.17 21.85
CA GLY A 286 -7.48 30.69 23.16
C GLY A 286 -8.57 31.43 23.93
N LYS A 287 -9.84 31.32 23.57
CA LYS A 287 -10.92 31.94 24.36
C LYS A 287 -12.20 31.10 24.27
N ASN A 288 -12.28 30.01 24.97
CA ASN A 288 -13.49 29.34 25.44
C ASN A 288 -13.15 27.86 25.78
N LEU A 289 -12.56 27.69 26.93
CA LEU A 289 -12.62 26.50 27.79
C LEU A 289 -12.84 26.99 29.22
#